data_d3b28d4ee908489d8ff5689d0e9c36e4
#
_entry.id   d3b28d4ee908489d8ff5689d0e9c36e4
#
_cell.length_a   1.000
_cell.length_b   1.000
_cell.length_c   1.000
_cell.angle_alpha   90.00
_cell.angle_beta   90.00
_cell.angle_gamma   90.00
#
_symmetry.space_group_name_H-M   'P 1'
#
loop_
_entity.id
_entity.type
_entity.pdbx_description
1 polymer ?
#
loop_
_entity_poly.entity_id
_entity_poly.type
_entity_poly.pdbx_seq_one_letter_code
_entity_poly.pdbx_strand_id
1 'polypeptide(L)'
;MAAAMMGNNLEARAMRIENVPFCTVDWSKVEPTVHPGETGQALWRTLELGNIRVRMVEYSPGYKADHWCERGHVLLVMEGELVTDLKDGRSVVMTPGVSYQVADGANPHRSRTEKGAKLFIVD
;
A
#
# COMPACT_ATOMS: atom_id res chain seq x y z
N MET A 1 -15.14 9.27 -17.71
CA MET A 1 -14.05 8.50 -17.10
C MET A 1 -12.70 8.94 -17.62
N ALA A 2 -11.75 9.11 -16.73
CA ALA A 2 -10.39 9.53 -17.09
C ALA A 2 -9.73 8.57 -18.09
N ALA A 3 -10.04 7.28 -18.03
CA ALA A 3 -9.48 6.29 -18.92
C ALA A 3 -9.73 6.56 -20.39
N ALA A 4 -10.93 7.08 -20.73
CA ALA A 4 -11.25 7.39 -22.10
C ALA A 4 -10.40 8.52 -22.68
N MET A 5 -9.97 9.46 -21.84
CA MET A 5 -9.16 10.60 -22.25
C MET A 5 -7.69 10.23 -22.52
N MET A 6 -7.26 9.08 -22.06
CA MET A 6 -5.88 8.62 -22.19
C MET A 6 -5.68 7.70 -23.39
N GLY A 7 -6.73 7.43 -24.18
CA GLY A 7 -6.68 6.44 -25.24
C GLY A 7 -5.53 6.60 -26.24
N ASN A 8 -5.24 7.84 -26.65
CA ASN A 8 -4.20 8.10 -27.67
C ASN A 8 -2.78 7.88 -27.17
N ASN A 9 -2.56 7.92 -25.86
CA ASN A 9 -1.22 7.81 -25.27
C ASN A 9 -1.13 6.71 -24.23
N LEU A 10 -2.05 5.77 -24.27
CA LEU A 10 -2.15 4.75 -23.23
C LEU A 10 -0.84 3.97 -23.06
N GLU A 11 -0.23 3.50 -24.16
CA GLU A 11 1.03 2.76 -24.08
C GLU A 11 2.19 3.59 -23.54
N ALA A 12 2.29 4.86 -23.99
CA ALA A 12 3.35 5.75 -23.50
C ALA A 12 3.20 6.08 -22.00
N ARG A 13 1.96 6.03 -21.49
CA ARG A 13 1.66 6.31 -20.09
C ARG A 13 1.51 5.05 -19.25
N ALA A 14 1.58 3.87 -19.87
CA ALA A 14 1.42 2.62 -19.16
C ALA A 14 2.50 2.45 -18.10
N MET A 15 2.13 1.87 -17.00
CA MET A 15 3.07 1.46 -15.96
C MET A 15 4.06 0.47 -16.56
N ARG A 16 5.33 0.61 -16.20
CA ARG A 16 6.36 -0.32 -16.62
C ARG A 16 6.75 -1.22 -15.45
N ILE A 17 6.63 -2.52 -15.69
CA ILE A 17 7.14 -3.53 -14.76
C ILE A 17 8.28 -4.21 -15.50
N GLU A 18 9.48 -4.13 -14.93
CA GLU A 18 10.69 -4.56 -15.59
C GLU A 18 11.44 -5.59 -14.74
N ASN A 19 12.03 -6.59 -15.44
CA ASN A 19 12.84 -7.62 -14.79
C ASN A 19 12.08 -8.44 -13.76
N VAL A 20 10.81 -8.70 -14.03
CA VAL A 20 9.97 -9.56 -13.20
C VAL A 20 9.54 -10.74 -14.04
N PRO A 21 10.16 -11.91 -13.87
CA PRO A 21 9.69 -13.11 -14.58
C PRO A 21 8.31 -13.51 -14.07
N PHE A 22 7.54 -14.19 -14.88
CA PHE A 22 6.25 -14.69 -14.41
C PHE A 22 6.46 -15.55 -13.16
N CYS A 23 5.74 -15.24 -12.10
CA CYS A 23 5.83 -15.98 -10.85
C CYS A 23 4.51 -15.88 -10.09
N THR A 24 4.32 -16.82 -9.19
CA THR A 24 3.19 -16.79 -8.26
C THR A 24 3.74 -16.76 -6.84
N VAL A 25 2.96 -16.22 -5.92
CA VAL A 25 3.33 -16.15 -4.50
C VAL A 25 2.19 -16.70 -3.66
N ASP A 26 2.52 -17.68 -2.84
CA ASP A 26 1.62 -18.09 -1.76
C ASP A 26 2.03 -17.32 -0.52
N TRP A 27 1.29 -16.28 -0.21
CA TRP A 27 1.63 -15.37 0.89
C TRP A 27 1.67 -16.05 2.25
N SER A 28 0.95 -17.14 2.42
CA SER A 28 1.01 -17.91 3.67
C SER A 28 2.38 -18.54 3.92
N LYS A 29 3.19 -18.68 2.88
CA LYS A 29 4.54 -19.28 2.95
C LYS A 29 5.66 -18.25 2.99
N VAL A 30 5.34 -16.98 2.91
CA VAL A 30 6.33 -15.90 3.01
C VAL A 30 6.50 -15.51 4.48
N GLU A 31 7.74 -15.57 4.98
CA GLU A 31 8.03 -15.17 6.36
C GLU A 31 7.78 -13.68 6.56
N PRO A 32 7.00 -13.31 7.56
CA PRO A 32 6.76 -11.90 7.85
C PRO A 32 7.95 -11.27 8.57
N THR A 33 8.15 -9.99 8.34
CA THR A 33 9.05 -9.16 9.15
C THR A 33 8.23 -8.22 10.02
N VAL A 34 8.72 -7.94 11.22
CA VAL A 34 8.03 -7.08 12.19
C VAL A 34 8.53 -5.65 12.05
N HIS A 35 7.61 -4.73 11.93
CA HIS A 35 7.89 -3.30 11.83
C HIS A 35 7.08 -2.55 12.90
N PRO A 36 7.71 -2.14 14.01
CA PRO A 36 7.00 -1.40 15.06
C PRO A 36 6.51 -0.05 14.54
N GLY A 37 5.29 0.33 14.96
CA GLY A 37 4.80 1.68 14.75
C GLY A 37 5.11 2.58 15.95
N GLU A 38 4.57 3.77 15.95
CA GLU A 38 4.54 4.62 17.15
C GLU A 38 3.79 3.88 18.26
N THR A 39 2.71 3.21 17.89
CA THR A 39 1.99 2.23 18.70
C THR A 39 1.71 1.02 17.83
N GLY A 40 1.59 -0.15 18.45
CA GLY A 40 1.33 -1.39 17.70
C GLY A 40 2.47 -1.79 16.76
N GLN A 41 2.19 -2.72 15.89
CA GLN A 41 3.18 -3.22 14.94
C GLN A 41 2.54 -3.62 13.61
N ALA A 42 3.35 -3.62 12.57
CA ALA A 42 3.01 -4.14 11.26
C ALA A 42 3.80 -5.42 11.00
N LEU A 43 3.16 -6.38 10.36
CA LEU A 43 3.81 -7.58 9.83
C LEU A 43 3.83 -7.45 8.32
N TRP A 44 5.00 -7.49 7.72
CA TRP A 44 5.16 -7.40 6.27
C TRP A 44 5.59 -8.73 5.70
N ARG A 45 4.85 -9.22 4.73
CA ARG A 45 5.30 -10.27 3.83
C ARG A 45 5.62 -9.59 2.52
N THR A 46 6.88 -9.69 2.10
CA THR A 46 7.40 -8.84 1.02
C THR A 46 8.01 -9.68 -0.10
N LEU A 47 7.72 -9.28 -1.33
CA LEU A 47 8.35 -9.80 -2.53
C LEU A 47 8.93 -8.62 -3.29
N GLU A 48 10.25 -8.59 -3.44
CA GLU A 48 10.94 -7.58 -4.24
C GLU A 48 11.49 -8.24 -5.49
N LEU A 49 11.01 -7.82 -6.65
CA LEU A 49 11.44 -8.31 -7.95
C LEU A 49 11.53 -7.15 -8.92
N GLY A 50 12.63 -7.12 -9.68
CA GLY A 50 12.81 -6.07 -10.68
C GLY A 50 12.63 -4.69 -10.06
N ASN A 51 11.73 -3.92 -10.63
CA ASN A 51 11.47 -2.55 -10.19
C ASN A 51 10.22 -2.38 -9.31
N ILE A 52 9.66 -3.48 -8.82
CA ILE A 52 8.48 -3.42 -7.96
C ILE A 52 8.70 -4.10 -6.61
N ARG A 53 7.93 -3.67 -5.64
CA ARG A 53 7.80 -4.34 -4.36
C ARG A 53 6.32 -4.63 -4.13
N VAL A 54 6.00 -5.88 -3.82
CA VAL A 54 4.63 -6.32 -3.54
C VAL A 54 4.58 -6.81 -2.11
N ARG A 55 3.61 -6.35 -1.34
CA ARG A 55 3.53 -6.71 0.08
C ARG A 55 2.10 -7.08 0.49
N MET A 56 2.03 -8.08 1.34
CA MET A 56 0.85 -8.32 2.18
C MET A 56 1.21 -7.81 3.58
N VAL A 57 0.46 -6.85 4.04
CA VAL A 57 0.74 -6.17 5.31
C VAL A 57 -0.42 -6.36 6.27
N GLU A 58 -0.07 -6.63 7.52
CA GLU A 58 -1.05 -6.83 8.57
C GLU A 58 -0.72 -5.88 9.71
N TYR A 59 -1.66 -5.01 10.05
CA TYR A 59 -1.52 -4.09 11.17
C TYR A 59 -2.22 -4.65 12.40
N SER A 60 -1.53 -4.64 13.53
CA SER A 60 -2.15 -5.01 14.80
C SER A 60 -3.19 -3.97 15.23
N PRO A 61 -4.15 -4.36 16.09
CA PRO A 61 -5.04 -3.37 16.71
C PRO A 61 -4.22 -2.28 17.39
N GLY A 62 -4.61 -1.04 17.16
CA GLY A 62 -3.93 0.13 17.73
C GLY A 62 -2.66 0.54 17.00
N TYR A 63 -2.37 -0.05 15.84
CA TYR A 63 -1.20 0.36 15.06
C TYR A 63 -1.31 1.81 14.60
N LYS A 64 -0.21 2.53 14.72
CA LYS A 64 -0.05 3.86 14.15
C LYS A 64 1.38 3.98 13.63
N ALA A 65 1.53 4.36 12.36
CA ALA A 65 2.83 4.53 11.75
C ALA A 65 3.64 5.61 12.47
N ASP A 66 4.95 5.40 12.58
CA ASP A 66 5.85 6.29 13.33
C ASP A 66 6.41 7.44 12.49
N HIS A 67 6.11 7.48 11.21
CA HIS A 67 6.60 8.54 10.32
C HIS A 67 5.62 8.78 9.16
N TRP A 68 5.79 9.91 8.50
CA TRP A 68 5.07 10.25 7.28
C TRP A 68 5.73 9.56 6.10
N CYS A 69 4.96 8.83 5.32
CA CYS A 69 5.45 8.16 4.13
C CYS A 69 5.31 9.08 2.93
N GLU A 70 6.38 9.18 2.14
CA GLU A 70 6.37 9.95 0.89
C GLU A 70 6.50 9.04 -0.33
N ARG A 71 6.47 7.74 -0.14
CA ARG A 71 6.58 6.77 -1.22
C ARG A 71 5.26 6.61 -1.95
N GLY A 72 5.32 6.63 -3.26
CA GLY A 72 4.17 6.33 -4.10
C GLY A 72 3.83 4.85 -4.06
N HIS A 73 2.53 4.54 -4.04
CA HIS A 73 2.09 3.16 -4.11
C HIS A 73 0.59 3.05 -4.38
N VAL A 74 0.18 1.82 -4.65
CA VAL A 74 -1.22 1.43 -4.71
C VAL A 74 -1.47 0.55 -3.49
N LEU A 75 -2.46 0.89 -2.70
CA LEU A 75 -2.79 0.17 -1.47
C LEU A 75 -4.28 -0.19 -1.48
N LEU A 76 -4.56 -1.48 -1.25
CA LEU A 76 -5.92 -2.00 -1.16
C LEU A 76 -6.16 -2.55 0.25
N VAL A 77 -7.24 -2.12 0.89
CA VAL A 77 -7.67 -2.71 2.16
C VAL A 77 -8.42 -4.00 1.88
N MET A 78 -7.95 -5.09 2.47
CA MET A 78 -8.55 -6.42 2.29
C MET A 78 -9.44 -6.80 3.46
N GLU A 79 -9.02 -6.47 4.69
CA GLU A 79 -9.78 -6.76 5.91
C GLU A 79 -9.58 -5.64 6.92
N GLY A 80 -10.55 -5.48 7.80
CA GLY A 80 -10.49 -4.49 8.86
C GLY A 80 -10.82 -3.09 8.39
N GLU A 81 -10.24 -2.10 9.05
CA GLU A 81 -10.47 -0.70 8.74
C GLU A 81 -9.17 0.07 8.88
N LEU A 82 -8.83 0.82 7.86
CA LEU A 82 -7.63 1.65 7.84
C LEU A 82 -8.03 3.12 7.83
N VAL A 83 -7.37 3.92 8.62
CA VAL A 83 -7.44 5.37 8.49
C VAL A 83 -6.12 5.86 7.92
N THR A 84 -6.19 6.58 6.81
CA THR A 84 -5.03 7.21 6.21
C THR A 84 -5.10 8.70 6.48
N ASP A 85 -4.13 9.18 7.25
CA ASP A 85 -3.98 10.62 7.51
C ASP A 85 -3.03 11.20 6.48
N LEU A 86 -3.42 12.31 5.86
CA LEU A 86 -2.55 13.08 4.98
C LEU A 86 -1.98 14.27 5.74
N LYS A 87 -0.75 14.63 5.44
CA LYS A 87 -0.08 15.72 6.14
C LYS A 87 -0.74 17.07 5.93
N ASP A 88 -1.55 17.20 4.88
CA ASP A 88 -2.33 18.41 4.61
C ASP A 88 -3.56 18.56 5.49
N GLY A 89 -3.83 17.60 6.38
CA GLY A 89 -4.93 17.65 7.33
C GLY A 89 -6.12 16.76 7.01
N ARG A 90 -6.15 16.14 5.84
CA ARG A 90 -7.23 15.21 5.49
C ARG A 90 -7.04 13.87 6.19
N SER A 91 -8.14 13.22 6.51
CA SER A 91 -8.16 11.85 7.01
C SER A 91 -9.20 11.06 6.22
N VAL A 92 -8.83 9.89 5.76
CA VAL A 92 -9.71 9.04 4.96
C VAL A 92 -9.89 7.69 5.65
N VAL A 93 -11.14 7.32 5.90
CA VAL A 93 -11.48 6.01 6.46
C VAL A 93 -11.70 5.05 5.32
N MET A 94 -11.00 3.91 5.36
CA MET A 94 -11.02 2.92 4.30
C MET A 94 -11.45 1.57 4.84
N THR A 95 -12.47 1.02 4.22
CA THR A 95 -13.03 -0.31 4.55
C THR A 95 -12.62 -1.32 3.49
N PRO A 96 -12.87 -2.63 3.69
CA PRO A 96 -12.49 -3.64 2.71
C PRO A 96 -13.00 -3.34 1.31
N GLY A 97 -12.12 -3.47 0.32
CA GLY A 97 -12.41 -3.16 -1.07
C GLY A 97 -12.07 -1.74 -1.48
N VAL A 98 -11.71 -0.88 -0.54
CA VAL A 98 -11.31 0.50 -0.84
C VAL A 98 -9.80 0.56 -1.03
N SER A 99 -9.37 1.27 -2.05
CA SER A 99 -7.94 1.49 -2.31
C SER A 99 -7.63 2.98 -2.38
N TYR A 100 -6.36 3.32 -2.16
CA TYR A 100 -5.85 4.63 -2.54
C TYR A 100 -4.61 4.46 -3.41
N GLN A 101 -4.31 5.48 -4.19
CA GLN A 101 -3.16 5.59 -5.06
C GLN A 101 -2.51 6.93 -4.82
N VAL A 102 -1.19 6.95 -4.74
CA VAL A 102 -0.44 8.19 -4.52
C VAL A 102 0.89 8.11 -5.26
N ALA A 103 1.30 9.22 -5.84
CA ALA A 103 2.60 9.34 -6.52
C ALA A 103 3.72 9.54 -5.51
N ASP A 104 4.95 9.19 -5.90
CA ASP A 104 6.13 9.49 -5.09
C ASP A 104 6.24 10.98 -4.82
N GLY A 105 6.53 11.32 -3.57
CA GLY A 105 6.79 12.71 -3.15
C GLY A 105 5.57 13.63 -3.14
N ALA A 106 4.42 13.14 -3.51
CA ALA A 106 3.24 14.00 -3.58
C ALA A 106 2.47 13.96 -2.28
N ASN A 107 1.66 13.62 -1.78
CA ASN A 107 0.86 13.73 -0.56
C ASN A 107 1.43 12.85 0.56
N PRO A 108 2.31 13.38 1.41
CA PRO A 108 2.78 12.62 2.57
C PRO A 108 1.62 12.10 3.40
N HIS A 109 1.70 10.83 3.78
CA HIS A 109 0.59 10.12 4.40
C HIS A 109 1.09 9.14 5.45
N ARG A 110 0.21 8.73 6.35
CA ARG A 110 0.53 7.68 7.32
C ARG A 110 -0.73 6.94 7.73
N SER A 111 -0.54 5.68 8.08
CA SER A 111 -1.61 4.75 8.40
C SER A 111 -1.83 4.62 9.90
N ARG A 112 -3.08 4.44 10.30
CA ARG A 112 -3.44 4.01 11.64
C ARG A 112 -4.69 3.14 11.57
N THR A 113 -4.85 2.28 12.54
CA THR A 113 -6.04 1.45 12.67
C THR A 113 -6.34 1.21 14.15
N GLU A 114 -7.60 1.17 14.48
CA GLU A 114 -8.02 0.87 15.85
C GLU A 114 -8.11 -0.64 16.09
N LYS A 115 -8.73 -1.36 15.17
CA LYS A 115 -9.05 -2.78 15.36
C LYS A 115 -8.16 -3.73 14.55
N GLY A 116 -7.27 -3.21 13.74
CA GLY A 116 -6.43 -3.97 12.85
C GLY A 116 -6.89 -3.91 11.41
N ALA A 117 -5.97 -4.19 10.51
CA ALA A 117 -6.25 -4.18 9.07
C ALA A 117 -5.28 -5.10 8.33
N LYS A 118 -5.73 -5.62 7.19
CA LYS A 118 -4.89 -6.35 6.25
C LYS A 118 -4.93 -5.64 4.92
N LEU A 119 -3.76 -5.44 4.34
CA LEU A 119 -3.55 -4.60 3.16
C LEU A 119 -2.75 -5.35 2.11
N PHE A 120 -2.99 -4.99 0.86
CA PHE A 120 -2.15 -5.37 -0.27
C PHE A 120 -1.56 -4.10 -0.86
N ILE A 121 -0.23 -4.05 -0.98
CA ILE A 121 0.48 -2.83 -1.40
C ILE A 121 1.44 -3.17 -2.53
N VAL A 122 1.43 -2.36 -3.57
CA VAL A 122 2.40 -2.42 -4.67
C VAL A 122 3.10 -1.08 -4.78
N ASP A 123 4.42 -1.12 -4.75
CA ASP A 123 5.23 0.08 -4.97
C ASP A 123 6.60 -0.19 -5.59
#